data_658653c88bb54cc9a3becfdfd813d87a
#
_entry.id   658653c88bb54cc9a3becfdfd813d87a
#
_cell.length_a   1.000
_cell.length_b   1.000
_cell.length_c   1.000
_cell.angle_alpha   90.00
_cell.angle_beta   90.00
_cell.angle_gamma   90.00
#
_symmetry.space_group_name_H-M   'P 1'
#
loop_
_entity.id
_entity.type
_entity.pdbx_description
1 polymer ?
#
loop_
_entity_poly.entity_id
_entity_poly.type
_entity_poly.pdbx_seq_one_letter_code
_entity_poly.pdbx_strand_id
1 'polypeptide(L)'
;QNNSIFMVGGIILFRILTTRFDLRFAENKTVMIVLVIIVMLPQAPLKYPKQVYWSSVKVIEDMQELKKLQKKSKWNVGNVHSEYDTYVLVIGESARKDYHGVYGYPIENTPFMSSTKGVIVDGLTSGGTNTVASLRLMFTHSKTPDWQPRYEASFVDLANSADIETIWISNQGFFGTFDTPITAIAEKSKIKRFIK
;
A
#
# COMPACT_ATOMS: atom_id res chain seq x y z
N GLN A 1 -5.07 -27.92 0.54
CA GLN A 1 -5.63 -29.27 0.25
C GLN A 1 -5.36 -29.76 -1.18
N ASN A 2 -5.18 -28.88 -2.16
CA ASN A 2 -4.97 -29.31 -3.56
C ASN A 2 -3.59 -29.91 -3.87
N ASN A 3 -2.55 -29.57 -3.12
CA ASN A 3 -1.19 -30.04 -3.41
C ASN A 3 -1.00 -31.56 -3.20
N SER A 4 -1.73 -32.15 -2.26
CA SER A 4 -1.62 -33.58 -1.98
C SER A 4 -2.21 -34.46 -3.10
N ILE A 5 -3.26 -33.98 -3.77
CA ILE A 5 -3.88 -34.69 -4.90
C ILE A 5 -2.94 -34.70 -6.11
N PHE A 6 -2.27 -33.58 -6.39
CA PHE A 6 -1.27 -33.51 -7.46
C PHE A 6 -0.04 -34.37 -7.19
N MET A 7 0.37 -34.46 -5.93
CA MET A 7 1.51 -35.30 -5.52
C MET A 7 1.19 -36.79 -5.66
N VAL A 8 0.01 -37.21 -5.19
CA VAL A 8 -0.45 -38.60 -5.34
C VAL A 8 -0.68 -38.96 -6.81
N GLY A 9 -1.31 -38.07 -7.58
CA GLY A 9 -1.51 -38.24 -9.02
C GLY A 9 -0.18 -38.36 -9.77
N GLY A 10 0.81 -37.57 -9.41
CA GLY A 10 2.18 -37.64 -9.97
C GLY A 10 2.89 -38.96 -9.69
N ILE A 11 2.77 -39.48 -8.46
CA ILE A 11 3.35 -40.76 -8.07
C ILE A 11 2.69 -41.93 -8.84
N ILE A 12 1.36 -41.91 -8.98
CA ILE A 12 0.63 -42.92 -9.73
C ILE A 12 1.00 -42.86 -11.22
N LEU A 13 1.06 -41.66 -11.81
CA LEU A 13 1.44 -41.48 -13.20
C LEU A 13 2.90 -41.95 -13.43
N PHE A 14 3.81 -41.61 -12.53
CA PHE A 14 5.20 -42.06 -12.58
C PHE A 14 5.29 -43.59 -12.52
N ARG A 15 4.55 -44.26 -11.64
CA ARG A 15 4.51 -45.71 -11.54
C ARG A 15 3.92 -46.36 -12.81
N ILE A 16 2.88 -45.82 -13.38
CA ILE A 16 2.28 -46.33 -14.64
C ILE A 16 3.31 -46.17 -15.79
N LEU A 17 4.00 -45.03 -15.90
CA LEU A 17 5.00 -44.83 -16.91
C LEU A 17 6.21 -45.74 -16.74
N THR A 18 6.68 -45.98 -15.52
CA THR A 18 7.83 -46.84 -15.26
C THR A 18 7.53 -48.34 -15.42
N THR A 19 6.27 -48.76 -15.30
CA THR A 19 5.89 -50.19 -15.44
C THR A 19 5.46 -50.57 -16.86
N ARG A 20 5.12 -49.60 -17.72
CA ARG A 20 4.62 -49.84 -19.08
C ARG A 20 5.59 -49.46 -20.19
N PHE A 21 6.62 -48.70 -19.91
CA PHE A 21 7.58 -48.25 -20.89
C PHE A 21 8.99 -48.70 -20.51
N ASP A 22 9.75 -49.21 -21.49
CA ASP A 22 11.17 -49.54 -21.37
C ASP A 22 11.94 -48.22 -21.28
N LEU A 23 12.37 -47.82 -20.07
CA LEU A 23 12.95 -46.52 -19.75
C LEU A 23 14.47 -46.47 -20.06
N ARG A 24 14.91 -47.02 -21.20
CA ARG A 24 16.33 -46.93 -21.61
C ARG A 24 16.84 -45.49 -21.70
N PHE A 25 15.97 -44.50 -21.89
CA PHE A 25 16.36 -43.10 -21.83
C PHE A 25 16.75 -42.65 -20.41
N ALA A 26 16.32 -43.33 -19.38
CA ALA A 26 16.69 -43.03 -18.00
C ALA A 26 18.15 -43.43 -17.67
N GLU A 27 18.75 -44.28 -18.48
CA GLU A 27 20.18 -44.64 -18.38
C GLU A 27 21.09 -43.52 -18.91
N ASN A 28 20.54 -42.64 -19.72
CA ASN A 28 21.30 -41.47 -20.25
C ASN A 28 21.39 -40.38 -19.19
N LYS A 29 22.59 -40.23 -18.61
CA LYS A 29 22.86 -39.22 -17.57
C LYS A 29 22.44 -37.79 -17.98
N THR A 30 22.65 -37.45 -19.24
CA THR A 30 22.30 -36.13 -19.78
C THR A 30 20.79 -35.90 -19.77
N VAL A 31 20.03 -36.91 -20.19
CA VAL A 31 18.55 -36.84 -20.18
C VAL A 31 18.02 -36.74 -18.75
N MET A 32 18.59 -37.48 -17.81
CA MET A 32 18.25 -37.42 -16.40
C MET A 32 18.53 -36.05 -15.80
N ILE A 33 19.68 -35.45 -16.12
CA ILE A 33 20.03 -34.09 -15.66
C ILE A 33 19.01 -33.06 -16.21
N VAL A 34 18.67 -33.14 -17.49
CA VAL A 34 17.68 -32.25 -18.11
C VAL A 34 16.30 -32.41 -17.46
N LEU A 35 15.85 -33.63 -17.21
CA LEU A 35 14.60 -33.90 -16.52
C LEU A 35 14.58 -33.35 -15.10
N VAL A 36 15.67 -33.52 -14.35
CA VAL A 36 15.80 -32.95 -13.00
C VAL A 36 15.74 -31.44 -13.05
N ILE A 37 16.40 -30.80 -14.01
CA ILE A 37 16.34 -29.35 -14.20
C ILE A 37 14.91 -28.91 -14.52
N ILE A 38 14.22 -29.56 -15.44
CA ILE A 38 12.83 -29.25 -15.82
C ILE A 38 11.88 -29.39 -14.61
N VAL A 39 12.05 -30.41 -13.80
CA VAL A 39 11.24 -30.63 -12.60
C VAL A 39 11.57 -29.62 -11.50
N MET A 40 12.84 -29.22 -11.37
CA MET A 40 13.29 -28.25 -10.34
C MET A 40 12.91 -26.80 -10.67
N LEU A 41 12.85 -26.43 -11.95
CA LEU A 41 12.56 -25.05 -12.37
C LEU A 41 11.24 -24.48 -11.81
N PRO A 42 10.11 -25.20 -11.80
CA PRO A 42 8.85 -24.71 -11.24
C PRO A 42 8.70 -24.97 -9.73
N GLN A 43 9.67 -25.59 -9.07
CA GLN A 43 9.55 -26.01 -7.67
C GLN A 43 9.82 -24.89 -6.67
N ALA A 44 9.26 -25.03 -5.47
CA ALA A 44 9.35 -24.08 -4.37
C ALA A 44 10.78 -23.62 -4.03
N PRO A 45 11.84 -24.44 -4.07
CA PRO A 45 13.20 -23.99 -3.73
C PRO A 45 13.70 -22.83 -4.57
N LEU A 46 13.31 -22.74 -5.87
CA LEU A 46 13.72 -21.65 -6.75
C LEU A 46 12.76 -20.44 -6.67
N LYS A 47 11.56 -20.62 -6.16
CA LYS A 47 10.62 -19.49 -5.96
C LYS A 47 11.06 -18.55 -4.86
N TYR A 48 11.60 -19.08 -3.75
CA TYR A 48 12.05 -18.26 -2.62
C TYR A 48 13.17 -17.29 -2.98
N PRO A 49 14.33 -17.72 -3.55
CA PRO A 49 15.38 -16.80 -3.95
C PRO A 49 14.88 -15.75 -4.95
N LYS A 50 14.06 -16.15 -5.92
CA LYS A 50 13.46 -15.25 -6.89
C LYS A 50 12.53 -14.22 -6.23
N GLN A 51 11.70 -14.66 -5.30
CA GLN A 51 10.80 -13.77 -4.55
C GLN A 51 11.59 -12.79 -3.69
N VAL A 52 12.62 -13.25 -2.98
CA VAL A 52 13.50 -12.38 -2.17
C VAL A 52 14.19 -11.35 -3.07
N TYR A 53 14.75 -11.76 -4.20
CA TYR A 53 15.38 -10.85 -5.15
C TYR A 53 14.41 -9.76 -5.63
N TRP A 54 13.25 -10.14 -6.14
CA TRP A 54 12.27 -9.17 -6.64
C TRP A 54 11.70 -8.28 -5.54
N SER A 55 11.49 -8.82 -4.34
CA SER A 55 11.05 -8.02 -3.19
C SER A 55 12.11 -6.99 -2.80
N SER A 56 13.40 -7.38 -2.83
CA SER A 56 14.51 -6.46 -2.54
C SER A 56 14.63 -5.35 -3.59
N VAL A 57 14.51 -5.70 -4.88
CA VAL A 57 14.50 -4.73 -5.98
C VAL A 57 13.36 -3.74 -5.78
N LYS A 58 12.15 -4.24 -5.49
CA LYS A 58 10.99 -3.39 -5.28
C LYS A 58 11.15 -2.44 -4.09
N VAL A 59 11.71 -2.90 -2.99
CA VAL A 59 12.00 -2.02 -1.83
C VAL A 59 12.98 -0.90 -2.22
N ILE A 60 14.00 -1.22 -3.01
CA ILE A 60 14.96 -0.21 -3.49
C ILE A 60 14.27 0.82 -4.39
N GLU A 61 13.40 0.38 -5.29
CA GLU A 61 12.60 1.26 -6.15
C GLU A 61 11.69 2.18 -5.33
N ASP A 62 10.96 1.62 -4.36
CA ASP A 62 10.08 2.36 -3.46
C ASP A 62 10.87 3.39 -2.62
N MET A 63 12.06 3.03 -2.15
CA MET A 63 12.94 3.98 -1.45
C MET A 63 13.45 5.11 -2.35
N GLN A 64 13.74 4.81 -3.62
CA GLN A 64 14.15 5.84 -4.59
C GLN A 64 12.99 6.77 -4.92
N GLU A 65 11.79 6.23 -5.08
CA GLU A 65 10.58 7.03 -5.27
C GLU A 65 10.33 7.93 -4.06
N LEU A 66 10.40 7.38 -2.85
CA LEU A 66 10.25 8.16 -1.62
C LEU A 66 11.22 9.35 -1.58
N LYS A 67 12.50 9.12 -1.89
CA LYS A 67 13.49 10.20 -1.95
C LYS A 67 13.17 11.27 -3.01
N LYS A 68 12.65 10.87 -4.17
CA LYS A 68 12.23 11.81 -5.23
C LYS A 68 11.04 12.67 -4.80
N LEU A 69 10.12 12.10 -4.01
CA LEU A 69 8.92 12.77 -3.53
C LEU A 69 9.19 13.65 -2.29
N GLN A 70 10.26 13.39 -1.54
CA GLN A 70 10.68 14.19 -0.39
C GLN A 70 11.35 15.50 -0.84
N LYS A 71 10.53 16.48 -1.22
CA LYS A 71 10.97 17.81 -1.63
C LYS A 71 10.95 18.77 -0.45
N LYS A 72 11.86 19.76 -0.46
CA LYS A 72 11.85 20.83 0.53
C LYS A 72 10.56 21.64 0.43
N SER A 73 10.06 22.09 1.58
CA SER A 73 8.89 22.97 1.65
C SER A 73 9.08 24.24 0.83
N LYS A 74 8.00 24.64 0.15
CA LYS A 74 7.90 25.93 -0.56
C LYS A 74 6.92 26.89 0.12
N TRP A 75 6.41 26.52 1.29
CA TRP A 75 5.56 27.40 2.05
C TRP A 75 6.37 28.53 2.66
N ASN A 76 5.86 29.75 2.49
CA ASN A 76 6.30 30.94 3.20
C ASN A 76 5.11 31.43 4.00
N VAL A 77 5.13 31.17 5.31
CA VAL A 77 4.05 31.50 6.22
C VAL A 77 4.40 32.78 6.94
N GLY A 78 3.48 33.73 6.89
CA GLY A 78 3.60 34.99 7.63
C GLY A 78 3.15 34.83 9.09
N ASN A 79 2.39 35.79 9.59
CA ASN A 79 1.86 35.75 10.95
C ASN A 79 0.85 34.59 11.07
N VAL A 80 1.03 33.77 12.09
CA VAL A 80 0.15 32.66 12.42
C VAL A 80 -0.70 33.03 13.62
N HIS A 81 -2.00 32.83 13.50
CA HIS A 81 -2.92 32.96 14.60
C HIS A 81 -3.77 31.69 14.66
N SER A 82 -3.71 30.97 15.75
CA SER A 82 -4.46 29.72 15.98
C SER A 82 -5.49 29.95 17.08
N GLU A 83 -6.72 29.51 16.84
CA GLU A 83 -7.79 29.53 17.85
C GLU A 83 -7.75 28.34 18.81
N TYR A 84 -7.08 27.26 18.40
CA TYR A 84 -7.03 26.01 19.15
C TYR A 84 -5.59 25.54 19.36
N ASP A 85 -5.35 24.89 20.49
CA ASP A 85 -4.04 24.30 20.81
C ASP A 85 -3.79 22.99 20.07
N THR A 86 -4.85 22.29 19.67
CA THR A 86 -4.77 20.96 19.07
C THR A 86 -5.79 20.80 17.95
N TYR A 87 -5.34 20.32 16.82
CA TYR A 87 -6.15 19.92 15.68
C TYR A 87 -5.98 18.43 15.42
N VAL A 88 -7.06 17.70 15.30
CA VAL A 88 -7.04 16.26 15.01
C VAL A 88 -7.75 16.00 13.70
N LEU A 89 -7.02 15.46 12.72
CA LEU A 89 -7.57 15.02 11.44
C LEU A 89 -7.60 13.50 11.41
N VAL A 90 -8.81 12.92 11.41
CA VAL A 90 -9.00 11.47 11.32
C VAL A 90 -9.47 11.12 9.90
N ILE A 91 -8.73 10.25 9.24
CA ILE A 91 -9.05 9.80 7.88
C ILE A 91 -9.38 8.31 7.93
N GLY A 92 -10.63 8.00 7.60
CA GLY A 92 -11.11 6.63 7.45
C GLY A 92 -10.65 6.00 6.13
N GLU A 93 -10.61 4.69 6.09
CA GLU A 93 -10.24 3.90 4.92
C GLU A 93 -11.34 2.88 4.58
N SER A 94 -11.50 2.61 3.28
CA SER A 94 -12.42 1.59 2.76
C SER A 94 -13.86 1.70 3.25
N ALA A 95 -14.33 2.92 3.50
CA ALA A 95 -15.69 3.18 3.97
C ALA A 95 -16.43 4.14 3.01
N ARG A 96 -17.57 3.69 2.51
CA ARG A 96 -18.44 4.51 1.65
C ARG A 96 -19.41 5.29 2.53
N LYS A 97 -19.69 6.54 2.13
CA LYS A 97 -20.62 7.44 2.80
C LYS A 97 -22.00 6.79 3.04
N ASP A 98 -22.56 6.15 2.02
CA ASP A 98 -23.88 5.55 2.02
C ASP A 98 -24.01 4.30 2.92
N TYR A 99 -22.90 3.83 3.51
CA TYR A 99 -22.91 2.79 4.54
C TYR A 99 -22.71 3.33 5.97
N HIS A 100 -22.82 4.64 6.19
CA HIS A 100 -22.77 5.23 7.53
C HIS A 100 -24.15 5.67 8.00
N GLY A 101 -24.55 5.30 9.21
CA GLY A 101 -25.84 5.66 9.82
C GLY A 101 -26.08 7.17 9.85
N VAL A 102 -25.05 7.97 10.12
CA VAL A 102 -25.10 9.44 10.11
C VAL A 102 -25.54 10.02 8.76
N TYR A 103 -25.38 9.30 7.66
CA TYR A 103 -25.85 9.67 6.33
C TYR A 103 -27.12 8.92 5.88
N GLY A 104 -27.80 8.25 6.82
CA GLY A 104 -29.09 7.59 6.55
C GLY A 104 -28.99 6.10 6.22
N TYR A 105 -27.85 5.44 6.48
CA TYR A 105 -27.80 3.99 6.39
C TYR A 105 -28.76 3.34 7.42
N PRO A 106 -29.52 2.28 7.04
CA PRO A 106 -30.56 1.73 7.91
C PRO A 106 -30.07 1.15 9.24
N ILE A 107 -28.79 0.75 9.28
CA ILE A 107 -28.15 0.22 10.49
C ILE A 107 -27.39 1.35 11.18
N GLU A 108 -27.66 1.59 12.44
CA GLU A 108 -26.95 2.58 13.23
C GLU A 108 -25.55 2.07 13.61
N ASN A 109 -24.62 2.24 12.71
CA ASN A 109 -23.21 1.82 12.84
C ASN A 109 -22.26 2.99 13.12
N THR A 110 -22.75 4.22 13.17
CA THR A 110 -21.99 5.43 13.50
C THR A 110 -22.65 6.25 14.61
N PRO A 111 -23.00 5.65 15.77
CA PRO A 111 -23.78 6.33 16.81
C PRO A 111 -23.06 7.54 17.40
N PHE A 112 -21.75 7.49 17.54
CA PHE A 112 -20.95 8.62 18.00
C PHE A 112 -21.04 9.79 17.01
N MET A 113 -20.86 9.55 15.72
CA MET A 113 -20.96 10.61 14.71
C MET A 113 -22.37 11.20 14.65
N SER A 114 -23.39 10.37 14.81
CA SER A 114 -24.81 10.79 14.80
C SER A 114 -25.18 11.65 16.01
N SER A 115 -24.55 11.42 17.15
CA SER A 115 -24.83 12.11 18.42
C SER A 115 -23.91 13.30 18.71
N THR A 116 -22.77 13.41 18.05
CA THR A 116 -21.79 14.48 18.28
C THR A 116 -22.31 15.81 17.75
N LYS A 117 -22.15 16.87 18.56
CA LYS A 117 -22.41 18.25 18.10
C LYS A 117 -21.32 18.67 17.12
N GLY A 118 -21.62 18.65 15.85
CA GLY A 118 -20.67 18.96 14.79
C GLY A 118 -21.37 19.29 13.48
N VAL A 119 -20.60 19.58 12.46
CA VAL A 119 -21.11 19.82 11.10
C VAL A 119 -20.92 18.57 10.28
N ILE A 120 -22.02 18.05 9.75
CA ILE A 120 -22.01 16.93 8.80
C ILE A 120 -21.98 17.54 7.40
N VAL A 121 -20.91 17.28 6.67
CA VAL A 121 -20.75 17.77 5.29
C VAL A 121 -21.26 16.72 4.32
N ASP A 122 -22.26 17.07 3.54
CA ASP A 122 -22.75 16.27 2.43
C ASP A 122 -22.29 16.85 1.09
N GLY A 123 -22.24 16.01 0.05
CA GLY A 123 -21.87 16.44 -1.30
C GLY A 123 -20.36 16.60 -1.53
N LEU A 124 -19.51 16.25 -0.56
CA LEU A 124 -18.05 16.26 -0.76
C LEU A 124 -17.65 15.16 -1.75
N THR A 125 -16.90 15.56 -2.78
CA THR A 125 -16.36 14.64 -3.79
C THR A 125 -14.87 14.43 -3.54
N SER A 126 -14.45 13.17 -3.55
CA SER A 126 -13.03 12.80 -3.44
C SER A 126 -12.24 13.33 -4.64
N GLY A 127 -11.00 13.74 -4.40
CA GLY A 127 -10.05 14.14 -5.45
C GLY A 127 -9.56 13.00 -6.32
N GLY A 128 -9.87 11.74 -5.98
CA GLY A 128 -9.44 10.56 -6.73
C GLY A 128 -10.32 9.34 -6.50
N THR A 129 -10.17 8.35 -7.36
CA THR A 129 -10.97 7.11 -7.36
C THR A 129 -10.42 6.02 -6.42
N ASN A 130 -9.26 6.26 -5.83
CA ASN A 130 -8.63 5.35 -4.87
C ASN A 130 -7.90 6.16 -3.78
N THR A 131 -7.48 5.48 -2.73
CA THR A 131 -6.84 6.07 -1.55
C THR A 131 -5.66 6.96 -1.91
N VAL A 132 -4.72 6.46 -2.72
CA VAL A 132 -3.50 7.20 -3.06
C VAL A 132 -3.82 8.47 -3.85
N ALA A 133 -4.63 8.35 -4.90
CA ALA A 133 -5.01 9.48 -5.73
C ALA A 133 -5.75 10.56 -4.91
N SER A 134 -6.66 10.13 -4.03
CA SER A 134 -7.42 11.03 -3.15
C SER A 134 -6.51 11.72 -2.12
N LEU A 135 -5.72 10.97 -1.36
CA LEU A 135 -4.90 11.52 -0.29
C LEU A 135 -3.77 12.42 -0.82
N ARG A 136 -3.18 12.09 -1.96
CA ARG A 136 -2.18 12.96 -2.60
C ARG A 136 -2.72 14.34 -2.90
N LEU A 137 -3.94 14.43 -3.42
CA LEU A 137 -4.58 15.72 -3.71
C LEU A 137 -5.10 16.41 -2.44
N MET A 138 -5.56 15.63 -1.45
CA MET A 138 -6.03 16.17 -0.17
C MET A 138 -4.89 16.81 0.63
N PHE A 139 -3.71 16.17 0.66
CA PHE A 139 -2.58 16.60 1.47
C PHE A 139 -1.58 17.51 0.76
N THR A 140 -1.73 17.75 -0.54
CA THR A 140 -0.83 18.63 -1.26
C THR A 140 -1.58 19.75 -1.96
N HIS A 141 -0.95 20.90 -2.08
CA HIS A 141 -1.50 21.96 -2.90
C HIS A 141 -1.46 21.55 -4.36
N SER A 142 -2.61 21.57 -5.04
CA SER A 142 -2.72 21.37 -6.48
C SER A 142 -3.42 22.56 -7.13
N LYS A 143 -3.13 22.81 -8.39
CA LYS A 143 -3.77 23.89 -9.18
C LYS A 143 -4.55 23.32 -10.34
N THR A 144 -5.70 23.87 -10.61
CA THR A 144 -6.43 23.63 -11.86
C THR A 144 -5.64 24.22 -13.04
N PRO A 145 -5.66 23.58 -14.22
CA PRO A 145 -6.35 22.33 -14.56
C PRO A 145 -5.53 21.07 -14.26
N ASP A 146 -4.26 21.17 -13.84
CA ASP A 146 -3.31 20.05 -13.81
C ASP A 146 -3.64 18.98 -12.76
N TRP A 147 -4.24 19.37 -11.63
CA TRP A 147 -4.52 18.47 -10.50
C TRP A 147 -3.34 17.56 -10.13
N GLN A 148 -2.09 18.07 -10.29
CA GLN A 148 -0.90 17.34 -9.92
C GLN A 148 -0.53 17.58 -8.47
N PRO A 149 -0.28 16.53 -7.68
CA PRO A 149 0.12 16.66 -6.29
C PRO A 149 1.51 17.31 -6.17
N ARG A 150 1.61 18.39 -5.42
CA ARG A 150 2.86 19.14 -5.20
C ARG A 150 3.44 18.81 -3.84
N TYR A 151 4.31 17.83 -3.80
CA TYR A 151 4.91 17.34 -2.54
C TYR A 151 5.76 18.39 -1.81
N GLU A 152 6.24 19.41 -2.50
CA GLU A 152 6.91 20.57 -1.89
C GLU A 152 5.94 21.56 -1.21
N ALA A 153 4.65 21.35 -1.38
CA ALA A 153 3.60 22.18 -0.81
C ALA A 153 2.54 21.31 -0.13
N SER A 154 3.00 20.42 0.76
CA SER A 154 2.11 19.55 1.52
C SER A 154 1.49 20.30 2.72
N PHE A 155 0.36 19.81 3.19
CA PHE A 155 -0.30 20.30 4.39
C PHE A 155 0.59 20.14 5.63
N VAL A 156 1.36 19.06 5.72
CA VAL A 156 2.32 18.84 6.81
C VAL A 156 3.43 19.91 6.79
N ASP A 157 3.93 20.23 5.59
CA ASP A 157 4.91 21.32 5.46
C ASP A 157 4.34 22.67 5.87
N LEU A 158 3.08 22.94 5.53
CA LEU A 158 2.38 24.16 5.93
C LEU A 158 2.30 24.27 7.46
N ALA A 159 1.84 23.21 8.12
CA ALA A 159 1.75 23.19 9.58
C ALA A 159 3.12 23.35 10.23
N ASN A 160 4.15 22.66 9.76
CA ASN A 160 5.52 22.81 10.26
C ASN A 160 6.07 24.24 10.04
N SER A 161 5.74 24.86 8.90
CA SER A 161 6.16 26.26 8.61
C SER A 161 5.44 27.27 9.49
N ALA A 162 4.33 26.89 10.10
CA ALA A 162 3.56 27.67 11.05
C ALA A 162 3.91 27.35 12.51
N ASP A 163 5.03 26.68 12.77
CA ASP A 163 5.47 26.19 14.09
C ASP A 163 4.48 25.29 14.82
N ILE A 164 3.57 24.66 14.06
CA ILE A 164 2.64 23.64 14.60
C ILE A 164 3.37 22.30 14.63
N GLU A 165 3.44 21.69 15.80
CA GLU A 165 3.99 20.34 15.95
C GLU A 165 3.07 19.31 15.27
N THR A 166 3.63 18.57 14.34
CA THR A 166 2.87 17.60 13.54
C THR A 166 3.14 16.18 13.98
N ILE A 167 2.06 15.43 14.21
CA ILE A 167 2.09 14.01 14.58
C ILE A 167 1.34 13.21 13.53
N TRP A 168 1.99 12.24 12.93
CA TRP A 168 1.39 11.31 11.97
C TRP A 168 1.28 9.91 12.57
N ILE A 169 0.07 9.39 12.67
CA ILE A 169 -0.20 8.02 13.11
C ILE A 169 -0.90 7.30 11.98
N SER A 170 -0.37 6.18 11.53
CA SER A 170 -0.92 5.39 10.43
C SER A 170 -1.04 3.92 10.79
N ASN A 171 -2.16 3.33 10.40
CA ASN A 171 -2.37 1.88 10.39
C ASN A 171 -2.17 1.29 9.00
N GLN A 172 -1.60 2.05 8.08
CA GLN A 172 -1.21 1.61 6.74
C GLN A 172 0.29 1.34 6.67
N GLY A 173 0.73 0.61 5.63
CA GLY A 173 2.14 0.31 5.43
C GLY A 173 3.01 1.55 5.21
N PHE A 174 4.32 1.35 5.38
CA PHE A 174 5.31 2.41 5.15
C PHE A 174 5.79 2.43 3.69
N PHE A 175 5.99 1.26 3.09
CA PHE A 175 6.42 1.09 1.70
C PHE A 175 5.40 0.33 0.87
N GLY A 176 5.39 0.61 -0.41
CA GLY A 176 4.58 -0.07 -1.41
C GLY A 176 4.01 0.90 -2.45
N THR A 177 3.52 0.37 -3.55
CA THR A 177 2.94 1.16 -4.65
C THR A 177 1.83 2.11 -4.18
N PHE A 178 1.12 1.69 -3.13
CA PHE A 178 0.01 2.46 -2.56
C PHE A 178 0.40 3.28 -1.31
N ASP A 179 1.49 2.94 -0.65
CA ASP A 179 1.88 3.57 0.62
C ASP A 179 2.96 4.64 0.41
N THR A 180 3.97 4.37 -0.41
CA THR A 180 5.14 5.23 -0.60
C THR A 180 4.81 6.70 -0.91
N PRO A 181 3.84 7.04 -1.78
CA PRO A 181 3.49 8.44 -2.05
C PRO A 181 2.91 9.17 -0.84
N ILE A 182 2.17 8.48 0.01
CA ILE A 182 1.60 9.05 1.24
C ILE A 182 2.65 9.11 2.34
N THR A 183 3.50 8.10 2.43
CA THR A 183 4.66 8.09 3.33
C THR A 183 5.59 9.28 3.07
N ALA A 184 5.76 9.69 1.82
CA ALA A 184 6.56 10.87 1.49
C ALA A 184 6.03 12.16 2.15
N ILE A 185 4.72 12.26 2.36
CA ILE A 185 4.08 13.36 3.08
C ILE A 185 4.21 13.16 4.59
N ALA A 186 3.92 11.93 5.06
CA ALA A 186 3.98 11.56 6.47
C ALA A 186 5.38 11.76 7.07
N GLU A 187 6.43 11.46 6.27
CA GLU A 187 7.84 11.59 6.69
C GLU A 187 8.24 13.02 7.06
N LYS A 188 7.50 14.01 6.63
CA LYS A 188 7.71 15.42 6.98
C LYS A 188 7.18 15.79 8.36
N SER A 189 6.36 14.92 8.97
CA SER A 189 5.86 15.13 10.33
C SER A 189 6.98 15.00 11.37
N LYS A 190 6.92 15.78 12.44
CA LYS A 190 7.91 15.72 13.52
C LYS A 190 7.87 14.38 14.25
N ILE A 191 6.69 13.86 14.51
CA ILE A 191 6.49 12.55 15.15
C ILE A 191 5.73 11.65 14.17
N LYS A 192 6.23 10.43 13.97
CA LYS A 192 5.63 9.45 13.07
C LYS A 192 5.51 8.10 13.74
N ARG A 193 4.36 7.45 13.57
CA ARG A 193 4.10 6.08 14.04
C ARG A 193 3.33 5.32 12.98
N PHE A 194 3.93 4.27 12.45
CA PHE A 194 3.29 3.28 11.60
C PHE A 194 3.08 2.02 12.44
N ILE A 195 1.83 1.60 12.57
CA ILE A 195 1.42 0.52 13.50
C ILE A 195 1.49 -0.83 12.80
N LYS A 196 1.45 -0.83 11.45
CA LYS A 196 1.43 -2.04 10.61
C LYS A 196 2.74 -2.21 9.84
#